data_9c9219aded885fec3f45f61737b88967
#
_entry.id   9c9219aded885fec3f45f61737b88967
#
_cell.length_a   1.000
_cell.length_b   1.000
_cell.length_c   1.000
_cell.angle_alpha   90.00
_cell.angle_beta   90.00
_cell.angle_gamma   90.00
#
_symmetry.space_group_name_H-M   'P 1'
#
loop_
_entity.id
_entity.type
_entity.pdbx_description
1 polymer ?
#
loop_
_entity_poly.entity_id
_entity_poly.type
_entity_poly.pdbx_seq_one_letter_code
_entity_poly.pdbx_strand_id
1 'polypeptide(L)'
;TNRAPRLGACQVAPTSGVALQTNFVFSCAGWNDEDLPLTYQFQWHAKTTTTGKGYVDLCAPRRMSSFETRLGGSADDSSSSSSTVNLRARIIDSVGAAAMTEMTASVSQPVTLALDEEKTHLGELLEQGDTESFASEYAGVISYLEASRRKETVDVSSSQATREGLMELLSKESQLNGRLSASTSTTLLEATTDFVEPAEIDAKTRKTAVSMLKNLTSSGRDLGDDSSVTDFVSVALSAVSNLLSASSQSSASAA
;
A
#
# COMPACT_ATOMS: atom_id res chain seq x y z
N THR A 1 -22.85 -1.70 27.71
CA THR A 1 -22.40 -2.10 26.35
C THR A 1 -21.82 -0.89 25.67
N ASN A 2 -20.53 -0.93 25.36
CA ASN A 2 -19.88 0.11 24.58
C ASN A 2 -20.57 0.24 23.19
N ARG A 3 -20.82 1.45 22.74
CA ARG A 3 -21.42 1.76 21.43
C ARG A 3 -20.36 2.42 20.58
N ALA A 4 -20.36 2.12 19.28
CA ALA A 4 -19.48 2.79 18.35
C ALA A 4 -19.80 4.28 18.17
N PRO A 5 -18.81 5.12 17.87
CA PRO A 5 -18.98 6.54 17.56
C PRO A 5 -20.04 6.77 16.47
N ARG A 6 -20.77 7.88 16.56
CA ARG A 6 -21.94 8.14 15.69
C ARG A 6 -22.09 9.62 15.33
N LEU A 7 -23.00 9.90 14.40
CA LEU A 7 -23.46 11.23 13.96
C LEU A 7 -22.46 12.03 13.10
N GLY A 8 -21.22 11.55 12.95
CA GLY A 8 -20.20 12.23 12.16
C GLY A 8 -20.22 11.90 10.67
N ALA A 9 -19.42 12.64 9.93
CA ALA A 9 -19.15 12.40 8.52
C ALA A 9 -17.65 12.59 8.23
N CYS A 10 -17.18 11.91 7.18
CA CYS A 10 -15.84 12.12 6.65
C CYS A 10 -15.90 12.44 5.16
N GLN A 11 -14.93 13.19 4.68
CA GLN A 11 -14.81 13.60 3.28
C GLN A 11 -13.35 13.60 2.85
N VAL A 12 -13.13 13.56 1.55
CA VAL A 12 -11.83 13.75 0.91
C VAL A 12 -11.90 14.93 -0.04
N ALA A 13 -10.87 15.76 -0.05
CA ALA A 13 -10.73 16.90 -0.95
C ALA A 13 -9.29 17.01 -1.47
N PRO A 14 -9.09 17.27 -2.77
CA PRO A 14 -10.14 17.34 -3.80
C PRO A 14 -10.77 15.96 -4.05
N THR A 15 -11.96 15.93 -4.68
CA THR A 15 -12.63 14.68 -5.06
C THR A 15 -12.06 14.03 -6.33
N SER A 16 -11.13 14.74 -7.00
CA SER A 16 -10.41 14.22 -8.19
C SER A 16 -9.01 14.78 -8.24
N GLY A 17 -8.07 14.00 -8.81
CA GLY A 17 -6.67 14.40 -8.94
C GLY A 17 -5.86 13.43 -9.77
N VAL A 18 -4.55 13.68 -9.82
CA VAL A 18 -3.57 12.85 -10.51
C VAL A 18 -2.79 12.03 -9.47
N ALA A 19 -2.66 10.73 -9.74
CA ALA A 19 -1.94 9.80 -8.87
C ALA A 19 -0.51 10.31 -8.59
N LEU A 20 -0.08 10.20 -7.34
CA LEU A 20 1.24 10.60 -6.85
C LEU A 20 1.61 12.09 -7.02
N GLN A 21 0.71 12.91 -7.60
CA GLN A 21 0.94 14.35 -7.82
C GLN A 21 -0.03 15.22 -7.04
N THR A 22 -1.25 14.75 -6.77
CA THR A 22 -2.27 15.52 -6.05
C THR A 22 -2.28 15.13 -4.60
N ASN A 23 -2.17 16.13 -3.70
CA ASN A 23 -2.39 15.96 -2.29
C ASN A 23 -3.90 15.89 -2.00
N PHE A 24 -4.31 14.80 -1.38
CA PHE A 24 -5.68 14.57 -0.94
C PHE A 24 -5.76 14.78 0.57
N VAL A 25 -6.66 15.62 1.00
CA VAL A 25 -6.93 15.89 2.41
C VAL A 25 -8.18 15.15 2.84
N PHE A 26 -8.02 14.22 3.76
CA PHE A 26 -9.09 13.53 4.45
C PHE A 26 -9.50 14.34 5.66
N SER A 27 -10.78 14.49 5.92
CA SER A 27 -11.26 15.19 7.10
C SER A 27 -12.54 14.58 7.64
N CYS A 28 -12.63 14.42 8.95
CA CYS A 28 -13.79 13.90 9.66
C CYS A 28 -14.29 14.94 10.68
N ALA A 29 -15.61 15.12 10.78
CA ALA A 29 -16.21 16.06 11.70
C ALA A 29 -17.54 15.53 12.26
N GLY A 30 -17.95 16.06 13.42
CA GLY A 30 -19.26 15.81 14.02
C GLY A 30 -19.40 14.43 14.69
N TRP A 31 -18.33 13.65 14.80
CA TRP A 31 -18.35 12.36 15.50
C TRP A 31 -18.51 12.57 17.00
N ASN A 32 -19.40 11.80 17.62
CA ASN A 32 -19.71 11.88 19.04
C ASN A 32 -19.72 10.49 19.68
N ASP A 33 -19.15 10.41 20.88
CA ASP A 33 -19.14 9.24 21.73
C ASP A 33 -18.99 9.61 23.21
N GLU A 34 -19.37 8.69 24.11
CA GLU A 34 -19.20 8.85 25.55
C GLU A 34 -17.77 8.48 25.98
N ASP A 35 -17.10 7.60 25.21
CA ASP A 35 -15.79 7.05 25.50
C ASP A 35 -14.69 7.77 24.70
N LEU A 36 -14.35 8.98 25.15
CA LEU A 36 -13.30 9.81 24.56
C LEU A 36 -11.89 9.44 25.07
N PRO A 37 -10.80 9.72 24.34
CA PRO A 37 -10.78 10.42 23.05
C PRO A 37 -11.08 9.52 21.86
N LEU A 38 -11.61 10.08 20.79
CA LEU A 38 -11.70 9.41 19.49
C LEU A 38 -10.35 9.40 18.78
N THR A 39 -10.10 8.32 18.06
CA THR A 39 -8.97 8.21 17.12
C THR A 39 -9.49 7.90 15.72
N TYR A 40 -8.76 8.37 14.71
CA TYR A 40 -9.12 8.29 13.30
C TYR A 40 -8.03 7.54 12.55
N GLN A 41 -8.43 6.58 11.73
CA GLN A 41 -7.56 5.81 10.85
C GLN A 41 -8.12 5.89 9.43
N PHE A 42 -7.30 6.34 8.49
CA PHE A 42 -7.69 6.41 7.09
C PHE A 42 -7.08 5.25 6.31
N GLN A 43 -7.85 4.72 5.37
CA GLN A 43 -7.50 3.54 4.60
C GLN A 43 -7.91 3.71 3.16
N TRP A 44 -7.21 3.10 2.23
CA TRP A 44 -7.60 2.99 0.84
C TRP A 44 -7.70 1.55 0.40
N HIS A 45 -8.56 1.27 -0.56
CA HIS A 45 -8.69 -0.05 -1.13
C HIS A 45 -7.63 -0.23 -2.21
N ALA A 46 -6.53 -0.87 -1.87
CA ALA A 46 -5.56 -1.34 -2.85
C ALA A 46 -6.10 -2.62 -3.49
N LYS A 47 -6.35 -2.57 -4.79
CA LYS A 47 -6.62 -3.80 -5.54
C LYS A 47 -5.28 -4.51 -5.78
N THR A 48 -4.96 -5.46 -4.92
CA THR A 48 -3.93 -6.44 -5.21
C THR A 48 -4.55 -7.56 -6.05
N THR A 49 -3.85 -7.97 -7.08
CA THR A 49 -4.40 -8.85 -8.14
C THR A 49 -4.77 -10.25 -7.67
N THR A 50 -4.22 -10.73 -6.56
CA THR A 50 -4.37 -12.11 -6.10
C THR A 50 -5.38 -12.31 -4.98
N THR A 51 -5.49 -11.42 -4.04
CA THR A 51 -6.41 -11.58 -2.90
C THR A 51 -7.64 -10.67 -2.95
N GLY A 52 -7.65 -9.68 -3.82
CA GLY A 52 -8.83 -8.91 -4.25
C GLY A 52 -9.54 -8.05 -3.21
N LYS A 53 -9.12 -8.05 -1.95
CA LYS A 53 -9.86 -7.39 -0.87
C LYS A 53 -8.94 -6.94 0.27
N GLY A 54 -8.25 -5.84 0.09
CA GLY A 54 -7.48 -5.29 1.19
C GLY A 54 -7.59 -3.77 1.28
N TYR A 55 -8.02 -3.26 2.43
CA TYR A 55 -7.77 -1.87 2.76
C TYR A 55 -6.35 -1.77 3.32
N VAL A 56 -5.55 -0.89 2.74
CA VAL A 56 -4.22 -0.53 3.24
C VAL A 56 -4.38 0.71 4.10
N ASP A 57 -3.75 0.68 5.28
CA ASP A 57 -3.72 1.83 6.16
C ASP A 57 -2.90 2.96 5.52
N LEU A 58 -3.53 4.11 5.37
CA LEU A 58 -2.86 5.35 4.97
C LEU A 58 -2.16 5.99 6.17
N CYS A 59 -2.66 5.72 7.37
CA CYS A 59 -2.07 6.19 8.61
C CYS A 59 -2.44 5.28 9.79
N ALA A 60 -1.60 5.29 10.84
CA ALA A 60 -1.95 4.71 12.13
C ALA A 60 -3.12 5.46 12.79
N PRO A 61 -3.87 4.82 13.70
CA PRO A 61 -4.91 5.51 14.47
C PRO A 61 -4.35 6.73 15.20
N ARG A 62 -4.93 7.91 14.96
CA ARG A 62 -4.47 9.20 15.48
C ARG A 62 -5.62 10.05 16.02
N ARG A 63 -5.33 10.97 16.92
CA ARG A 63 -6.35 11.89 17.47
C ARG A 63 -6.73 13.01 16.50
N MET A 64 -5.90 13.30 15.51
CA MET A 64 -6.22 14.28 14.48
C MET A 64 -7.26 13.70 13.53
N SER A 65 -8.35 14.43 13.34
CA SER A 65 -9.46 14.07 12.46
C SER A 65 -9.19 14.42 10.99
N SER A 66 -7.98 14.83 10.66
CA SER A 66 -7.54 15.12 9.29
C SER A 66 -6.20 14.46 8.98
N PHE A 67 -6.01 14.12 7.71
CA PHE A 67 -4.78 13.52 7.19
C PHE A 67 -4.60 13.93 5.73
N GLU A 68 -3.38 14.21 5.33
CA GLU A 68 -3.02 14.56 3.96
C GLU A 68 -2.03 13.56 3.40
N THR A 69 -2.26 13.10 2.18
CA THR A 69 -1.35 12.20 1.47
C THR A 69 -1.60 12.23 -0.03
N ARG A 70 -0.65 11.73 -0.81
CA ARG A 70 -0.82 11.44 -2.24
C ARG A 70 -1.38 10.03 -2.40
N LEU A 71 -2.36 9.87 -3.27
CA LEU A 71 -2.97 8.57 -3.56
C LEU A 71 -2.36 7.96 -4.82
N GLY A 72 -2.20 6.64 -4.82
CA GLY A 72 -1.98 5.86 -6.03
C GLY A 72 -3.27 5.73 -6.84
N GLY A 73 -3.16 5.61 -8.16
CA GLY A 73 -4.29 5.25 -9.01
C GLY A 73 -4.56 3.75 -8.97
N SER A 74 -5.78 3.33 -9.32
CA SER A 74 -6.08 1.90 -9.50
C SER A 74 -5.62 1.43 -10.89
N ALA A 75 -5.03 0.25 -10.96
CA ALA A 75 -4.55 -0.36 -12.21
C ALA A 75 -5.68 -0.94 -13.09
N ASP A 76 -6.93 -0.92 -12.66
CA ASP A 76 -8.00 -1.76 -13.21
C ASP A 76 -8.69 -1.25 -14.47
N ASP A 77 -8.47 -0.02 -14.92
CA ASP A 77 -9.18 0.47 -16.10
C ASP A 77 -8.26 0.63 -17.30
N SER A 78 -8.23 -0.43 -18.10
CA SER A 78 -7.57 -0.43 -19.42
C SER A 78 -8.18 0.57 -20.41
N SER A 79 -9.34 1.16 -20.11
CA SER A 79 -10.10 2.02 -21.02
C SER A 79 -10.36 3.45 -20.52
N SER A 80 -10.26 3.73 -19.21
CA SER A 80 -10.53 5.07 -18.68
C SER A 80 -9.25 5.77 -18.22
N SER A 81 -9.17 7.07 -18.48
CA SER A 81 -8.04 7.91 -18.02
C SER A 81 -8.07 8.17 -16.51
N SER A 82 -9.14 7.80 -15.82
CA SER A 82 -9.32 7.96 -14.38
C SER A 82 -9.98 6.75 -13.77
N SER A 83 -9.58 6.37 -12.57
CA SER A 83 -10.15 5.29 -11.78
C SER A 83 -10.77 5.82 -10.50
N THR A 84 -11.82 5.17 -10.03
CA THR A 84 -12.41 5.46 -8.71
C THR A 84 -11.64 4.69 -7.66
N VAL A 85 -11.04 5.40 -6.72
CA VAL A 85 -10.37 4.85 -5.55
C VAL A 85 -11.35 4.84 -4.38
N ASN A 86 -11.60 3.66 -3.82
CA ASN A 86 -12.41 3.52 -2.62
C ASN A 86 -11.56 3.78 -1.38
N LEU A 87 -12.05 4.64 -0.53
CA LEU A 87 -11.41 5.13 0.67
C LEU A 87 -12.30 4.83 1.87
N ARG A 88 -11.72 4.64 3.04
CA ARG A 88 -12.46 4.38 4.27
C ARG A 88 -11.83 5.13 5.43
N ALA A 89 -12.65 5.72 6.29
CA ALA A 89 -12.23 6.18 7.60
C ALA A 89 -12.82 5.26 8.67
N ARG A 90 -11.99 4.86 9.62
CA ARG A 90 -12.34 4.12 10.81
C ARG A 90 -12.20 5.05 12.01
N ILE A 91 -13.27 5.26 12.73
CA ILE A 91 -13.34 6.12 13.91
C ILE A 91 -13.48 5.23 15.12
N ILE A 92 -12.52 5.29 16.04
CA ILE A 92 -12.36 4.35 17.14
C ILE A 92 -12.44 5.14 18.44
N ASP A 93 -13.26 4.69 19.38
CA ASP A 93 -13.32 5.23 20.74
C ASP A 93 -12.16 4.73 21.62
N SER A 94 -12.07 5.22 22.86
CA SER A 94 -11.01 4.85 23.79
C SER A 94 -11.11 3.40 24.32
N VAL A 95 -12.23 2.74 24.10
CA VAL A 95 -12.51 1.36 24.55
C VAL A 95 -12.41 0.36 23.40
N GLY A 96 -12.24 0.85 22.16
CA GLY A 96 -11.98 0.03 20.96
C GLY A 96 -13.21 -0.23 20.08
N ALA A 97 -14.42 0.28 20.41
CA ALA A 97 -15.51 0.21 19.45
C ALA A 97 -15.31 1.17 18.30
N ALA A 98 -15.67 0.75 17.10
CA ALA A 98 -15.35 1.48 15.88
C ALA A 98 -16.56 1.69 14.97
N ALA A 99 -16.67 2.88 14.41
CA ALA A 99 -17.54 3.19 13.27
C ALA A 99 -16.69 3.26 12.00
N MET A 100 -17.31 2.97 10.86
CA MET A 100 -16.67 3.05 9.55
C MET A 100 -17.50 3.92 8.62
N THR A 101 -16.83 4.72 7.80
CA THR A 101 -17.47 5.50 6.74
C THR A 101 -16.65 5.38 5.46
N GLU A 102 -17.32 5.25 4.33
CA GLU A 102 -16.70 5.12 3.02
C GLU A 102 -16.73 6.45 2.28
N MET A 103 -15.68 6.66 1.49
CA MET A 103 -15.50 7.83 0.63
C MET A 103 -14.95 7.36 -0.70
N THR A 104 -15.01 8.19 -1.72
CA THR A 104 -14.41 7.90 -3.02
C THR A 104 -13.69 9.12 -3.56
N ALA A 105 -12.59 8.88 -4.28
CA ALA A 105 -11.89 9.89 -5.07
C ALA A 105 -11.69 9.37 -6.50
N SER A 106 -11.74 10.27 -7.47
CA SER A 106 -11.38 9.96 -8.86
C SER A 106 -9.91 10.27 -9.06
N VAL A 107 -9.09 9.26 -9.38
CA VAL A 107 -7.65 9.42 -9.52
C VAL A 107 -7.25 9.01 -10.92
N SER A 108 -6.69 9.95 -11.69
CA SER A 108 -6.14 9.68 -13.02
C SER A 108 -4.66 9.27 -12.90
N GLN A 109 -4.22 8.39 -13.79
CA GLN A 109 -2.78 8.09 -13.88
C GLN A 109 -2.03 9.28 -14.50
N PRO A 110 -0.83 9.61 -14.01
CA PRO A 110 0.02 10.59 -14.67
C PRO A 110 0.42 10.07 -16.06
N VAL A 111 0.59 10.98 -17.01
CA VAL A 111 1.06 10.64 -18.36
C VAL A 111 2.48 10.09 -18.31
N THR A 112 3.31 10.69 -17.49
CA THR A 112 4.69 10.27 -17.20
C THR A 112 4.96 10.44 -15.72
N LEU A 113 5.72 9.51 -15.14
CA LEU A 113 6.21 9.59 -13.77
C LEU A 113 7.73 9.46 -13.78
N ALA A 114 8.42 10.37 -13.12
CA ALA A 114 9.86 10.32 -12.93
C ALA A 114 10.21 9.29 -11.85
N LEU A 115 10.28 8.01 -12.22
CA LEU A 115 10.44 6.89 -11.27
C LEU A 115 11.65 7.03 -10.34
N ASP A 116 12.75 7.63 -10.82
CA ASP A 116 13.94 7.84 -10.00
C ASP A 116 13.74 8.95 -8.97
N GLU A 117 12.99 9.99 -9.31
CA GLU A 117 12.60 11.05 -8.37
C GLU A 117 11.67 10.49 -7.29
N GLU A 118 10.70 9.66 -7.67
CA GLU A 118 9.79 9.01 -6.71
C GLU A 118 10.54 8.06 -5.77
N LYS A 119 11.49 7.27 -6.27
CA LYS A 119 12.35 6.45 -5.40
C LYS A 119 13.15 7.28 -4.40
N THR A 120 13.70 8.41 -4.86
CA THR A 120 14.45 9.33 -4.00
C THR A 120 13.53 9.90 -2.92
N HIS A 121 12.34 10.37 -3.30
CA HIS A 121 11.35 10.91 -2.37
C HIS A 121 10.90 9.86 -1.33
N LEU A 122 10.65 8.62 -1.75
CA LEU A 122 10.35 7.52 -0.83
C LEU A 122 11.50 7.27 0.17
N GLY A 123 12.75 7.40 -0.28
CA GLY A 123 13.91 7.33 0.60
C GLY A 123 13.92 8.44 1.65
N GLU A 124 13.59 9.67 1.25
CA GLU A 124 13.48 10.83 2.15
C GLU A 124 12.37 10.65 3.20
N LEU A 125 11.21 10.12 2.81
CA LEU A 125 10.12 9.82 3.75
C LEU A 125 10.57 8.81 4.83
N LEU A 126 11.32 7.78 4.44
CA LEU A 126 11.89 6.83 5.39
C LEU A 126 12.88 7.49 6.35
N GLU A 127 13.76 8.36 5.85
CA GLU A 127 14.74 9.07 6.68
C GLU A 127 14.07 10.03 7.65
N GLN A 128 12.97 10.66 7.25
CA GLN A 128 12.13 11.50 8.10
C GLN A 128 11.29 10.69 9.09
N GLY A 129 11.18 9.38 8.88
CA GLY A 129 10.36 8.47 9.68
C GLY A 129 8.86 8.58 9.39
N ASP A 130 8.49 9.17 8.25
CA ASP A 130 7.11 9.21 7.77
C ASP A 130 6.76 7.91 7.04
N THR A 131 6.58 6.86 7.81
CA THR A 131 6.26 5.53 7.31
C THR A 131 4.85 5.41 6.73
N GLU A 132 3.96 6.33 7.09
CA GLU A 132 2.59 6.35 6.61
C GLU A 132 2.52 6.86 5.16
N SER A 133 3.11 8.03 4.90
CA SER A 133 3.25 8.55 3.53
C SER A 133 4.08 7.60 2.67
N PHE A 134 5.17 7.05 3.22
CA PHE A 134 5.97 6.04 2.53
C PHE A 134 5.12 4.86 2.04
N ALA A 135 4.32 4.24 2.90
CA ALA A 135 3.51 3.08 2.53
C ALA A 135 2.48 3.41 1.44
N SER A 136 1.79 4.55 1.58
CA SER A 136 0.80 5.00 0.61
C SER A 136 1.42 5.28 -0.76
N GLU A 137 2.51 6.04 -0.79
CA GLU A 137 3.16 6.43 -2.04
C GLU A 137 3.89 5.27 -2.70
N TYR A 138 4.52 4.40 -1.91
CA TYR A 138 5.11 3.15 -2.39
C TYR A 138 4.08 2.30 -3.16
N ALA A 139 2.91 2.06 -2.56
CA ALA A 139 1.82 1.33 -3.22
C ALA A 139 1.34 2.06 -4.50
N GLY A 140 1.34 3.39 -4.49
CA GLY A 140 1.03 4.22 -5.65
C GLY A 140 2.00 4.03 -6.81
N VAL A 141 3.31 3.99 -6.54
CA VAL A 141 4.34 3.75 -7.55
C VAL A 141 4.20 2.36 -8.17
N ILE A 142 3.94 1.33 -7.36
CA ILE A 142 3.67 -0.02 -7.87
C ILE A 142 2.43 -0.03 -8.78
N SER A 143 1.34 0.58 -8.35
CA SER A 143 0.12 0.67 -9.17
C SER A 143 0.36 1.38 -10.51
N TYR A 144 1.19 2.43 -10.51
CA TYR A 144 1.61 3.09 -11.75
C TYR A 144 2.42 2.17 -12.65
N LEU A 145 3.40 1.44 -12.10
CA LEU A 145 4.22 0.49 -12.87
C LEU A 145 3.36 -0.57 -13.55
N GLU A 146 2.43 -1.17 -12.82
CA GLU A 146 1.52 -2.18 -13.35
C GLU A 146 0.65 -1.63 -14.50
N ALA A 147 0.03 -0.46 -14.29
CA ALA A 147 -0.78 0.20 -15.30
C ALA A 147 0.04 0.55 -16.55
N SER A 148 1.26 1.06 -16.36
CA SER A 148 2.17 1.47 -17.43
C SER A 148 2.73 0.28 -18.20
N ARG A 149 3.02 -0.84 -17.53
CA ARG A 149 3.44 -2.08 -18.18
C ARG A 149 2.33 -2.69 -19.02
N ARG A 150 1.08 -2.70 -18.53
CA ARG A 150 -0.08 -3.17 -19.32
C ARG A 150 -0.33 -2.31 -20.57
N LYS A 151 0.06 -1.04 -20.55
CA LYS A 151 -0.03 -0.09 -21.68
C LYS A 151 1.26 -0.02 -22.50
N GLU A 152 2.28 -0.79 -22.15
CA GLU A 152 3.60 -0.79 -22.79
C GLU A 152 4.29 0.61 -22.80
N THR A 153 3.94 1.47 -21.83
CA THR A 153 4.52 2.82 -21.71
C THR A 153 5.81 2.84 -20.87
N VAL A 154 6.06 1.80 -20.08
CA VAL A 154 7.31 1.55 -19.36
C VAL A 154 7.87 0.21 -19.82
N ASP A 155 9.15 0.17 -20.16
CA ASP A 155 9.81 -1.06 -20.58
C ASP A 155 10.13 -1.99 -19.40
N VAL A 156 10.46 -3.26 -19.70
CA VAL A 156 10.76 -4.29 -18.69
C VAL A 156 11.94 -3.89 -17.82
N SER A 157 13.00 -3.33 -18.40
CA SER A 157 14.23 -3.00 -17.67
C SER A 157 14.00 -1.86 -16.67
N SER A 158 13.23 -0.84 -17.06
CA SER A 158 12.86 0.26 -16.16
C SER A 158 11.94 -0.22 -15.05
N SER A 159 10.98 -1.10 -15.35
CA SER A 159 10.12 -1.73 -14.33
C SER A 159 10.95 -2.55 -13.34
N GLN A 160 11.86 -3.39 -13.85
CA GLN A 160 12.77 -4.20 -13.02
C GLN A 160 13.63 -3.33 -12.10
N ALA A 161 14.30 -2.30 -12.64
CA ALA A 161 15.16 -1.42 -11.86
C ALA A 161 14.39 -0.66 -10.77
N THR A 162 13.15 -0.27 -11.07
CA THR A 162 12.29 0.40 -10.09
C THR A 162 11.85 -0.57 -8.99
N ARG A 163 11.40 -1.78 -9.33
CA ARG A 163 11.02 -2.81 -8.36
C ARG A 163 12.19 -3.22 -7.47
N GLU A 164 13.40 -3.33 -8.03
CA GLU A 164 14.63 -3.58 -7.25
C GLU A 164 14.87 -2.46 -6.23
N GLY A 165 14.83 -1.20 -6.65
CA GLY A 165 15.01 -0.06 -5.74
C GLY A 165 13.92 0.04 -4.67
N LEU A 166 12.66 -0.21 -5.02
CA LEU A 166 11.55 -0.25 -4.06
C LEU A 166 11.73 -1.39 -3.04
N MET A 167 12.15 -2.56 -3.48
CA MET A 167 12.44 -3.69 -2.60
C MET A 167 13.59 -3.39 -1.64
N GLU A 168 14.63 -2.68 -2.08
CA GLU A 168 15.73 -2.23 -1.21
C GLU A 168 15.23 -1.27 -0.14
N LEU A 169 14.39 -0.29 -0.49
CA LEU A 169 13.79 0.65 0.46
C LEU A 169 12.92 -0.07 1.49
N LEU A 170 12.07 -0.98 1.07
CA LEU A 170 11.22 -1.77 1.96
C LEU A 170 12.05 -2.67 2.89
N SER A 171 13.12 -3.28 2.37
CA SER A 171 14.06 -4.07 3.18
C SER A 171 14.79 -3.21 4.21
N LYS A 172 15.23 -2.00 3.84
CA LYS A 172 15.88 -1.04 4.74
C LYS A 172 14.94 -0.66 5.88
N GLU A 173 13.67 -0.34 5.58
CA GLU A 173 12.66 -0.04 6.60
C GLU A 173 12.48 -1.20 7.57
N SER A 174 12.29 -2.41 7.04
CA SER A 174 12.11 -3.61 7.85
C SER A 174 13.28 -3.90 8.80
N GLN A 175 14.52 -3.60 8.39
CA GLN A 175 15.71 -3.85 9.19
C GLN A 175 16.01 -2.75 10.21
N LEU A 176 15.82 -1.48 9.84
CA LEU A 176 16.26 -0.34 10.65
C LEU A 176 15.23 0.08 11.69
N ASN A 177 13.98 0.15 11.31
CA ASN A 177 12.97 0.79 12.11
C ASN A 177 11.83 -0.15 12.51
N GLY A 178 11.45 -1.05 11.63
CA GLY A 178 10.30 -1.93 11.83
C GLY A 178 9.02 -1.19 12.21
N ARG A 179 8.87 0.03 11.72
CA ARG A 179 7.74 0.91 12.06
C ARG A 179 6.48 0.56 11.28
N LEU A 180 6.65 0.01 10.06
CA LEU A 180 5.52 -0.53 9.32
C LEU A 180 4.97 -1.77 10.04
N SER A 181 3.66 -1.89 10.08
CA SER A 181 3.03 -3.11 10.56
C SER A 181 3.44 -4.32 9.71
N ALA A 182 3.42 -5.51 10.28
CA ALA A 182 3.70 -6.74 9.52
C ALA A 182 2.74 -6.89 8.33
N SER A 183 1.46 -6.55 8.53
CA SER A 183 0.44 -6.56 7.46
C SER A 183 0.79 -5.58 6.34
N THR A 184 1.10 -4.33 6.66
CA THR A 184 1.49 -3.33 5.64
C THR A 184 2.75 -3.77 4.88
N SER A 185 3.79 -4.20 5.60
CA SER A 185 5.04 -4.67 4.98
C SER A 185 4.80 -5.84 4.03
N THR A 186 3.92 -6.78 4.42
CA THR A 186 3.60 -7.94 3.60
C THR A 186 2.79 -7.56 2.36
N THR A 187 1.82 -6.65 2.50
CA THR A 187 1.03 -6.14 1.36
C THR A 187 1.92 -5.41 0.35
N LEU A 188 2.86 -4.58 0.82
CA LEU A 188 3.81 -3.90 -0.07
C LEU A 188 4.77 -4.88 -0.74
N LEU A 189 5.18 -5.92 -0.02
CA LEU A 189 6.01 -6.99 -0.57
C LEU A 189 5.27 -7.78 -1.65
N GLU A 190 4.02 -8.18 -1.41
CA GLU A 190 3.17 -8.83 -2.41
C GLU A 190 3.04 -7.96 -3.66
N ALA A 191 2.65 -6.69 -3.48
CA ALA A 191 2.51 -5.76 -4.58
C ALA A 191 3.81 -5.62 -5.40
N THR A 192 4.97 -5.55 -4.73
CA THR A 192 6.27 -5.45 -5.43
C THR A 192 6.63 -6.72 -6.19
N THR A 193 6.19 -7.88 -5.71
CA THR A 193 6.44 -9.17 -6.36
C THR A 193 5.38 -9.56 -7.38
N ASP A 194 4.26 -8.84 -7.44
CA ASP A 194 3.29 -8.97 -8.53
C ASP A 194 3.86 -8.31 -9.80
N PHE A 195 3.83 -9.01 -10.92
CA PHE A 195 4.49 -8.57 -12.16
C PHE A 195 3.64 -8.93 -13.39
N VAL A 196 3.80 -8.13 -14.44
CA VAL A 196 3.20 -8.41 -15.74
C VAL A 196 4.03 -9.47 -16.48
N GLU A 197 5.37 -9.37 -16.39
CA GLU A 197 6.30 -10.31 -17.00
C GLU A 197 7.32 -10.81 -15.98
N PRO A 198 7.67 -12.11 -15.97
CA PRO A 198 8.63 -12.71 -15.03
C PRO A 198 10.01 -12.05 -15.03
N ALA A 199 10.42 -11.47 -16.16
CA ALA A 199 11.69 -10.77 -16.31
C ALA A 199 11.78 -9.48 -15.48
N GLU A 200 10.65 -8.97 -14.97
CA GLU A 200 10.62 -7.80 -14.10
C GLU A 200 11.14 -8.08 -12.69
N ILE A 201 11.29 -9.36 -12.31
CA ILE A 201 11.76 -9.78 -11.00
C ILE A 201 13.08 -10.55 -11.16
N ASP A 202 14.18 -9.90 -10.90
CA ASP A 202 15.50 -10.48 -11.00
C ASP A 202 15.87 -11.37 -9.79
N ALA A 203 17.04 -12.01 -9.85
CA ALA A 203 17.53 -12.89 -8.79
C ALA A 203 17.81 -12.11 -7.47
N LYS A 204 18.24 -10.86 -7.55
CA LYS A 204 18.52 -10.01 -6.40
C LYS A 204 17.22 -9.62 -5.68
N THR A 205 16.22 -9.17 -6.41
CA THR A 205 14.88 -8.85 -5.88
C THR A 205 14.26 -10.06 -5.21
N ARG A 206 14.31 -11.24 -5.85
CA ARG A 206 13.83 -12.50 -5.25
C ARG A 206 14.52 -12.83 -3.94
N LYS A 207 15.85 -12.74 -3.89
CA LYS A 207 16.63 -13.01 -2.67
C LYS A 207 16.27 -12.05 -1.54
N THR A 208 16.11 -10.77 -1.85
CA THR A 208 15.72 -9.75 -0.88
C THR A 208 14.32 -10.02 -0.34
N ALA A 209 13.36 -10.32 -1.22
CA ALA A 209 11.99 -10.63 -0.84
C ALA A 209 11.88 -11.85 0.10
N VAL A 210 12.62 -12.95 -0.23
CA VAL A 210 12.67 -14.13 0.64
C VAL A 210 13.30 -13.82 1.99
N SER A 211 14.36 -12.99 2.02
CA SER A 211 14.98 -12.56 3.28
C SER A 211 14.01 -11.74 4.14
N MET A 212 13.24 -10.84 3.53
CA MET A 212 12.22 -10.07 4.23
C MET A 212 11.12 -10.96 4.80
N LEU A 213 10.57 -11.87 4.01
CA LEU A 213 9.56 -12.82 4.49
C LEU A 213 10.07 -13.62 5.69
N LYS A 214 11.33 -14.09 5.63
CA LYS A 214 11.97 -14.78 6.75
C LYS A 214 12.06 -13.87 7.99
N ASN A 215 12.44 -12.62 7.83
CA ASN A 215 12.55 -11.68 8.94
C ASN A 215 11.17 -11.37 9.54
N LEU A 216 10.14 -11.13 8.72
CA LEU A 216 8.77 -10.87 9.17
C LEU A 216 8.19 -12.06 9.94
N THR A 217 8.45 -13.30 9.49
CA THR A 217 7.97 -14.51 10.17
C THR A 217 8.74 -14.82 11.44
N SER A 218 10.05 -14.52 11.51
CA SER A 218 10.88 -14.84 12.68
C SER A 218 10.87 -13.78 13.77
N SER A 219 10.49 -12.53 13.45
CA SER A 219 10.51 -11.43 14.41
C SER A 219 9.44 -11.54 15.50
N GLY A 220 8.52 -12.51 15.41
CA GLY A 220 7.44 -12.70 16.40
C GLY A 220 6.61 -11.44 16.63
N ARG A 221 6.59 -10.54 15.63
CA ARG A 221 5.81 -9.30 15.72
C ARG A 221 4.37 -9.67 16.02
N ASP A 222 3.82 -9.01 16.99
CA ASP A 222 2.45 -9.20 17.42
C ASP A 222 1.51 -8.99 16.22
N LEU A 223 1.05 -10.10 15.64
CA LEU A 223 0.17 -10.06 14.47
C LEU A 223 -1.27 -9.71 14.88
N GLY A 224 -1.50 -9.42 16.15
CA GLY A 224 -2.81 -9.06 16.67
C GLY A 224 -3.76 -10.26 16.80
N ASP A 225 -4.96 -10.13 16.27
CA ASP A 225 -5.98 -11.17 16.32
C ASP A 225 -5.79 -12.26 15.24
N ASP A 226 -6.54 -13.35 15.33
CA ASP A 226 -6.48 -14.49 14.40
C ASP A 226 -6.78 -14.08 12.94
N SER A 227 -7.55 -13.01 12.71
CA SER A 227 -7.85 -12.53 11.37
C SER A 227 -6.63 -11.90 10.72
N SER A 228 -5.85 -11.13 11.47
CA SER A 228 -4.59 -10.53 11.01
C SER A 228 -3.53 -11.58 10.67
N VAL A 229 -3.49 -12.68 11.42
CA VAL A 229 -2.58 -13.81 11.12
C VAL A 229 -2.98 -14.49 9.82
N THR A 230 -4.27 -14.72 9.60
CA THR A 230 -4.78 -15.35 8.38
C THR A 230 -4.47 -14.51 7.15
N ASP A 231 -4.71 -13.21 7.25
CA ASP A 231 -4.40 -12.26 6.17
C ASP A 231 -2.91 -12.22 5.86
N PHE A 232 -2.06 -12.14 6.90
CA PHE A 232 -0.60 -12.19 6.74
C PHE A 232 -0.13 -13.46 6.02
N VAL A 233 -0.63 -14.63 6.43
CA VAL A 233 -0.25 -15.91 5.82
C VAL A 233 -0.69 -15.98 4.37
N SER A 234 -1.91 -15.52 4.06
CA SER A 234 -2.44 -15.51 2.68
C SER A 234 -1.58 -14.65 1.77
N VAL A 235 -1.25 -13.42 2.19
CA VAL A 235 -0.46 -12.48 1.42
C VAL A 235 1.00 -12.96 1.28
N ALA A 236 1.58 -13.54 2.34
CA ALA A 236 2.93 -14.12 2.28
C ALA A 236 3.01 -15.30 1.30
N LEU A 237 1.99 -16.17 1.27
CA LEU A 237 1.92 -17.27 0.30
C LEU A 237 1.77 -16.77 -1.14
N SER A 238 1.01 -15.71 -1.36
CA SER A 238 0.88 -15.06 -2.66
C SER A 238 2.23 -14.52 -3.15
N ALA A 239 2.95 -13.77 -2.31
CA ALA A 239 4.29 -13.28 -2.64
C ALA A 239 5.27 -14.42 -2.99
N VAL A 240 5.25 -15.52 -2.23
CA VAL A 240 6.08 -16.71 -2.53
C VAL A 240 5.68 -17.33 -3.87
N SER A 241 4.39 -17.46 -4.15
CA SER A 241 3.88 -17.99 -5.42
C SER A 241 4.38 -17.16 -6.62
N ASN A 242 4.31 -15.83 -6.51
CA ASN A 242 4.82 -14.91 -7.53
C ASN A 242 6.32 -15.11 -7.77
N LEU A 243 7.11 -15.20 -6.70
CA LEU A 243 8.57 -15.43 -6.80
C LEU A 243 8.92 -16.79 -7.44
N LEU A 244 8.17 -17.85 -7.14
CA LEU A 244 8.36 -19.17 -7.74
C LEU A 244 8.00 -19.17 -9.24
N SER A 245 6.92 -18.49 -9.61
CA SER A 245 6.51 -18.35 -11.01
C SER A 245 7.58 -17.62 -11.83
N ALA A 246 8.17 -16.55 -11.29
CA ALA A 246 9.29 -15.85 -11.94
C ALA A 246 10.54 -16.75 -12.09
N SER A 247 10.79 -17.66 -11.15
CA SER A 247 11.98 -18.55 -11.21
C SER A 247 11.83 -19.67 -12.24
N SER A 248 10.64 -20.23 -12.40
CA SER A 248 10.40 -21.34 -13.33
C SER A 248 10.52 -20.93 -14.79
N GLN A 249 10.13 -19.70 -15.12
CA GLN A 249 10.19 -19.20 -16.49
C GLN A 249 11.59 -18.72 -16.88
N SER A 250 12.39 -18.21 -15.94
CA SER A 250 13.79 -17.85 -16.22
C SER A 250 14.67 -19.06 -16.55
N SER A 251 14.35 -20.25 -16.05
CA SER A 251 15.05 -21.50 -16.38
C SER A 251 14.62 -22.08 -17.73
N ALA A 252 13.40 -21.81 -18.19
CA ALA A 252 12.91 -22.30 -19.48
C ALA A 252 13.43 -21.46 -20.68
N SER A 253 13.81 -20.20 -20.47
CA SER A 253 14.39 -19.35 -21.52
C SER A 253 15.90 -19.53 -21.71
N ALA A 254 16.57 -20.28 -20.82
CA ALA A 254 18.00 -20.56 -20.86
C ALA A 254 18.34 -21.94 -21.45
N ALA A 255 17.35 -22.72 -21.86
CA ALA A 255 17.46 -24.02 -22.49
C ALA A 255 17.06 -23.97 -23.97
#